data_4db300c2d81ea531ae867bea08b87dde
#
_entry.id   4db300c2d81ea531ae867bea08b87dde
#
_cell.length_a   1.000
_cell.length_b   1.000
_cell.length_c   1.000
_cell.angle_alpha   90.00
_cell.angle_beta   90.00
_cell.angle_gamma   90.00
#
_symmetry.space_group_name_H-M   'P 1'
#
loop_
_entity.id
_entity.type
_entity.pdbx_description
1 polymer ?
#
loop_
_entity_poly.entity_id
_entity_poly.type
_entity_poly.pdbx_seq_one_letter_code
_entity_poly.pdbx_strand_id
1 'polypeptide(L)'
;PYLRDLGITCLYLNPIFEAHANHRYNTANYLKADPLLGTNEEFSALCAAAAKEGIRIILDGVFSHTGSDSVYFNREGRYGPGGAYRDRSSPYRSWYDFDSGYPCGYRCWWGFETLPEVQEDSPSYVDFICGKGGVIDTWLGLGASGFRLDVADELPDSFIEKIRAAVKAHGEDKLLLGEVWEDATTKEAFGQRRTYLRGHGLDAVMNYPFRSATLDYLHGADTADVADRILQICENYPAPALDCAMNFLSTHDTERAITAIAGEPCNGRDRYWQSKRCIPSGQMDSAIRRLLLGYAMIFTLPGVPCIYYGDEIAMQGYRDPFNRAFFDWNSTEQRLRGPIKT
;
A
#
# COMPACT_ATOMS: atom_id res chain seq x y z
N PRO A 1 16.83 -15.85 -3.95
CA PRO A 1 17.94 -15.57 -4.90
C PRO A 1 17.63 -14.40 -5.85
N TYR A 2 16.47 -14.41 -6.54
CA TYR A 2 16.09 -13.36 -7.53
C TYR A 2 16.09 -11.96 -6.92
N LEU A 3 15.37 -11.77 -5.82
CA LEU A 3 15.23 -10.46 -5.15
C LEU A 3 16.57 -9.98 -4.58
N ARG A 4 17.35 -10.88 -3.97
CA ARG A 4 18.70 -10.55 -3.51
C ARG A 4 19.60 -10.15 -4.67
N ASP A 5 19.54 -10.88 -5.79
CA ASP A 5 20.32 -10.56 -6.98
C ASP A 5 19.91 -9.18 -7.58
N LEU A 6 18.65 -8.80 -7.46
CA LEU A 6 18.13 -7.48 -7.84
C LEU A 6 18.55 -6.37 -6.85
N GLY A 7 19.10 -6.70 -5.69
CA GLY A 7 19.52 -5.73 -4.67
C GLY A 7 18.40 -5.31 -3.71
N ILE A 8 17.28 -6.03 -3.68
CA ILE A 8 16.15 -5.71 -2.79
C ILE A 8 16.52 -5.95 -1.34
N THR A 9 16.25 -4.98 -0.48
CA THR A 9 16.48 -5.03 0.97
C THR A 9 15.19 -5.02 1.79
N CYS A 10 14.06 -4.67 1.16
CA CYS A 10 12.75 -4.68 1.78
C CYS A 10 11.67 -5.12 0.79
N LEU A 11 10.72 -5.93 1.26
CA LEU A 11 9.50 -6.27 0.52
C LEU A 11 8.31 -5.63 1.21
N TYR A 12 7.56 -4.82 0.47
CA TYR A 12 6.22 -4.42 0.85
C TYR A 12 5.23 -5.39 0.18
N LEU A 13 4.46 -6.09 1.00
CA LEU A 13 3.44 -7.03 0.54
C LEU A 13 2.06 -6.35 0.60
N ASN A 14 1.30 -6.42 -0.50
CA ASN A 14 -0.13 -6.13 -0.48
C ASN A 14 -0.83 -7.02 0.56
N PRO A 15 -2.10 -6.74 0.94
CA PRO A 15 -2.77 -7.47 2.01
C PRO A 15 -2.63 -8.99 1.89
N ILE A 16 -2.16 -9.63 2.95
CA ILE A 16 -1.97 -11.09 3.05
C ILE A 16 -2.97 -11.75 4.00
N PHE A 17 -3.77 -10.96 4.73
CA PHE A 17 -4.74 -11.48 5.68
C PHE A 17 -5.89 -12.19 4.97
N GLU A 18 -6.50 -13.16 5.65
CA GLU A 18 -7.65 -13.89 5.12
C GLU A 18 -8.72 -12.92 4.62
N ALA A 19 -9.15 -13.12 3.38
CA ALA A 19 -10.15 -12.29 2.71
C ALA A 19 -10.88 -13.12 1.62
N HIS A 20 -12.02 -12.62 1.15
CA HIS A 20 -12.82 -13.32 0.14
C HIS A 20 -12.80 -12.66 -1.24
N ALA A 21 -11.97 -11.63 -1.42
CA ALA A 21 -11.74 -11.00 -2.71
C ALA A 21 -10.25 -11.06 -3.09
N ASN A 22 -9.98 -11.03 -4.40
CA ASN A 22 -8.62 -11.18 -4.92
C ASN A 22 -7.63 -10.12 -4.43
N HIS A 23 -8.11 -8.88 -4.22
CA HIS A 23 -7.27 -7.76 -3.74
C HIS A 23 -7.00 -7.83 -2.23
N ARG A 24 -7.79 -8.54 -1.44
CA ARG A 24 -7.71 -8.74 0.03
C ARG A 24 -7.84 -7.47 0.88
N TYR A 25 -8.22 -6.35 0.32
CA TYR A 25 -8.51 -5.13 1.11
C TYR A 25 -9.82 -5.24 1.91
N ASN A 26 -10.70 -6.21 1.62
CA ASN A 26 -11.86 -6.58 2.42
C ASN A 26 -11.49 -7.64 3.47
N THR A 27 -10.62 -7.31 4.40
CA THR A 27 -10.09 -8.24 5.40
C THR A 27 -11.23 -9.02 6.10
N ALA A 28 -11.15 -10.34 6.07
CA ALA A 28 -12.09 -11.25 6.73
C ALA A 28 -11.59 -11.68 8.12
N ASN A 29 -10.28 -11.89 8.27
CA ASN A 29 -9.68 -12.22 9.56
C ASN A 29 -8.25 -11.69 9.62
N TYR A 30 -8.01 -10.69 10.48
CA TYR A 30 -6.70 -10.05 10.66
C TYR A 30 -5.63 -10.95 11.26
N LEU A 31 -6.01 -12.02 11.97
CA LEU A 31 -5.07 -12.89 12.69
C LEU A 31 -4.64 -14.12 11.90
N LYS A 32 -5.11 -14.24 10.64
CA LYS A 32 -4.78 -15.36 9.76
C LYS A 32 -4.24 -14.87 8.43
N ALA A 33 -3.19 -15.55 7.95
CA ALA A 33 -2.83 -15.48 6.54
C ALA A 33 -3.95 -16.07 5.66
N ASP A 34 -4.14 -15.50 4.48
CA ASP A 34 -5.09 -16.04 3.50
C ASP A 34 -4.68 -17.46 3.09
N PRO A 35 -5.58 -18.45 3.16
CA PRO A 35 -5.25 -19.84 2.84
C PRO A 35 -4.70 -20.07 1.43
N LEU A 36 -4.97 -19.16 0.48
CA LEU A 36 -4.40 -19.21 -0.87
C LEU A 36 -2.93 -18.78 -0.90
N LEU A 37 -2.46 -18.08 0.14
CA LEU A 37 -1.07 -17.63 0.28
C LEU A 37 -0.27 -18.54 1.21
N GLY A 38 -0.94 -19.25 2.12
CA GLY A 38 -0.31 -20.13 3.08
C GLY A 38 -0.83 -19.98 4.50
N THR A 39 0.02 -20.27 5.49
CA THR A 39 -0.30 -20.22 6.92
C THR A 39 0.54 -19.16 7.63
N ASN A 40 0.19 -18.86 8.88
CA ASN A 40 0.98 -17.97 9.73
C ASN A 40 2.39 -18.51 9.97
N GLU A 41 2.55 -19.84 10.08
CA GLU A 41 3.83 -20.52 10.25
C GLU A 41 4.70 -20.38 8.99
N GLU A 42 4.09 -20.50 7.81
CA GLU A 42 4.77 -20.31 6.53
C GLU A 42 5.18 -18.84 6.33
N PHE A 43 4.35 -17.89 6.76
CA PHE A 43 4.72 -16.48 6.79
C PHE A 43 5.94 -16.24 7.70
N SER A 44 5.93 -16.81 8.91
CA SER A 44 7.09 -16.70 9.82
C SER A 44 8.35 -17.32 9.22
N ALA A 45 8.22 -18.47 8.55
CA ALA A 45 9.32 -19.10 7.84
C ALA A 45 9.83 -18.23 6.67
N LEU A 46 8.94 -17.56 5.95
CA LEU A 46 9.29 -16.60 4.91
C LEU A 46 10.08 -15.42 5.48
N CYS A 47 9.62 -14.83 6.58
CA CYS A 47 10.35 -13.74 7.27
C CYS A 47 11.75 -14.17 7.71
N ALA A 48 11.87 -15.36 8.29
CA ALA A 48 13.16 -15.90 8.71
C ALA A 48 14.10 -16.18 7.51
N ALA A 49 13.57 -16.66 6.40
CA ALA A 49 14.33 -16.88 5.18
C ALA A 49 14.76 -15.55 4.53
N ALA A 50 13.87 -14.56 4.47
CA ALA A 50 14.16 -13.23 3.95
C ALA A 50 15.24 -12.52 4.78
N ALA A 51 15.17 -12.60 6.11
CA ALA A 51 16.15 -12.01 7.02
C ALA A 51 17.56 -12.57 6.81
N LYS A 52 17.70 -13.87 6.51
CA LYS A 52 19.00 -14.49 6.16
C LYS A 52 19.61 -13.91 4.88
N GLU A 53 18.78 -13.40 4.00
CA GLU A 53 19.20 -12.75 2.75
C GLU A 53 19.30 -11.21 2.89
N GLY A 54 19.14 -10.67 4.11
CA GLY A 54 19.16 -9.23 4.38
C GLY A 54 17.89 -8.49 3.93
N ILE A 55 16.78 -9.21 3.70
CA ILE A 55 15.52 -8.65 3.21
C ILE A 55 14.53 -8.54 4.37
N ARG A 56 13.98 -7.35 4.59
CA ARG A 56 12.88 -7.08 5.53
C ARG A 56 11.53 -7.24 4.85
N ILE A 57 10.48 -7.54 5.62
CA ILE A 57 9.11 -7.66 5.10
C ILE A 57 8.21 -6.71 5.87
N ILE A 58 7.50 -5.82 5.16
CA ILE A 58 6.44 -4.96 5.70
C ILE A 58 5.09 -5.38 5.12
N LEU A 59 4.05 -5.26 5.94
CA LEU A 59 2.70 -5.68 5.61
C LEU A 59 1.78 -4.49 5.34
N ASP A 60 0.72 -4.73 4.61
CA ASP A 60 -0.36 -3.77 4.42
C ASP A 60 -1.33 -3.82 5.60
N GLY A 61 -1.49 -2.72 6.30
CA GLY A 61 -2.40 -2.54 7.43
C GLY A 61 -3.68 -1.84 6.99
N VAL A 62 -4.69 -2.61 6.62
CA VAL A 62 -6.02 -2.11 6.24
C VAL A 62 -6.87 -1.99 7.50
N PHE A 63 -6.79 -0.85 8.20
CA PHE A 63 -7.40 -0.66 9.52
C PHE A 63 -8.55 0.33 9.55
N SER A 64 -8.98 0.86 8.39
CA SER A 64 -10.13 1.77 8.25
C SER A 64 -11.46 1.04 8.06
N HIS A 65 -11.43 -0.20 7.57
CA HIS A 65 -12.62 -1.00 7.27
C HIS A 65 -12.33 -2.50 7.32
N THR A 66 -13.37 -3.31 7.31
CA THR A 66 -13.27 -4.78 7.15
C THR A 66 -14.09 -5.23 5.94
N GLY A 67 -14.01 -6.51 5.59
CA GLY A 67 -15.00 -7.11 4.69
C GLY A 67 -16.38 -7.21 5.35
N SER A 68 -17.45 -6.97 4.60
CA SER A 68 -18.81 -7.24 5.10
C SER A 68 -19.02 -8.70 5.45
N ASP A 69 -18.26 -9.58 4.80
CA ASP A 69 -18.23 -11.02 4.99
C ASP A 69 -17.13 -11.51 5.97
N SER A 70 -16.55 -10.57 6.74
CA SER A 70 -15.53 -10.87 7.76
C SER A 70 -16.13 -11.58 8.98
N VAL A 71 -15.28 -12.22 9.78
CA VAL A 71 -15.68 -12.81 11.09
C VAL A 71 -16.20 -11.72 12.04
N TYR A 72 -15.77 -10.48 11.88
CA TYR A 72 -16.13 -9.34 12.73
C TYR A 72 -17.50 -8.77 12.39
N PHE A 73 -17.79 -8.55 11.11
CA PHE A 73 -19.06 -7.97 10.64
C PHE A 73 -20.11 -9.05 10.30
N ASN A 74 -19.74 -10.02 9.46
CA ASN A 74 -20.48 -11.22 9.11
C ASN A 74 -21.90 -10.99 8.52
N ARG A 75 -22.06 -10.01 7.62
CA ARG A 75 -23.33 -9.75 6.94
C ARG A 75 -23.82 -10.99 6.18
N GLU A 76 -22.95 -11.65 5.47
CA GLU A 76 -23.20 -12.81 4.61
C GLU A 76 -23.40 -14.12 5.38
N GLY A 77 -23.11 -14.14 6.71
CA GLY A 77 -23.33 -15.31 7.56
C GLY A 77 -22.33 -16.44 7.36
N ARG A 78 -21.17 -16.19 6.81
CA ARG A 78 -20.12 -17.19 6.61
C ARG A 78 -19.60 -17.81 7.91
N TYR A 79 -19.66 -17.06 9.00
CA TYR A 79 -19.17 -17.43 10.33
C TYR A 79 -20.29 -17.74 11.33
N GLY A 80 -21.43 -18.26 10.84
CA GLY A 80 -22.57 -18.63 11.67
C GLY A 80 -23.37 -17.43 12.17
N PRO A 81 -24.03 -17.50 13.35
CA PRO A 81 -24.93 -16.46 13.84
C PRO A 81 -24.22 -15.21 14.39
N GLY A 82 -22.92 -15.27 14.67
CA GLY A 82 -22.14 -14.17 15.27
C GLY A 82 -21.81 -13.05 14.29
N GLY A 83 -21.03 -12.07 14.79
CA GLY A 83 -20.61 -10.88 14.03
C GLY A 83 -21.53 -9.68 14.26
N ALA A 84 -20.98 -8.47 14.06
CA ALA A 84 -21.63 -7.21 14.41
C ALA A 84 -22.96 -6.97 13.68
N TYR A 85 -23.09 -7.45 12.45
CA TYR A 85 -24.30 -7.25 11.65
C TYR A 85 -25.45 -8.16 12.11
N ARG A 86 -25.16 -9.42 12.40
CA ARG A 86 -26.16 -10.45 12.72
C ARG A 86 -26.53 -10.51 14.19
N ASP A 87 -25.59 -10.15 15.07
CA ASP A 87 -25.78 -10.24 16.51
C ASP A 87 -25.52 -8.89 17.17
N ARG A 88 -26.58 -8.27 17.69
CA ARG A 88 -26.48 -6.98 18.40
C ARG A 88 -25.69 -7.07 19.71
N SER A 89 -25.53 -8.26 20.27
CA SER A 89 -24.70 -8.53 21.46
C SER A 89 -23.27 -8.90 21.14
N SER A 90 -22.91 -8.94 19.85
CA SER A 90 -21.54 -9.25 19.40
C SER A 90 -20.50 -8.32 20.05
N PRO A 91 -19.36 -8.85 20.51
CA PRO A 91 -18.27 -8.02 21.02
C PRO A 91 -17.71 -7.03 19.97
N TYR A 92 -17.98 -7.28 18.70
CA TYR A 92 -17.59 -6.42 17.58
C TYR A 92 -18.62 -5.33 17.25
N ARG A 93 -19.77 -5.30 17.95
CA ARG A 93 -20.86 -4.37 17.62
C ARG A 93 -20.45 -2.91 17.70
N SER A 94 -19.64 -2.55 18.68
CA SER A 94 -19.13 -1.19 18.89
C SER A 94 -18.03 -0.77 17.91
N TRP A 95 -17.58 -1.70 17.06
CA TRP A 95 -16.58 -1.37 16.04
C TRP A 95 -17.19 -0.66 14.84
N TYR A 96 -18.51 -0.71 14.66
CA TYR A 96 -19.18 -0.21 13.47
C TYR A 96 -20.31 0.76 13.84
N ASP A 97 -20.51 1.73 12.98
CA ASP A 97 -21.59 2.70 13.09
C ASP A 97 -22.81 2.20 12.33
N PHE A 98 -23.88 1.90 13.08
CA PHE A 98 -25.15 1.41 12.54
C PHE A 98 -26.21 2.49 12.71
N ASP A 99 -26.65 3.08 11.61
CA ASP A 99 -27.72 4.07 11.57
C ASP A 99 -28.62 3.87 10.35
N SER A 100 -29.92 4.08 10.52
CA SER A 100 -30.90 3.98 9.44
C SER A 100 -30.77 5.09 8.38
N GLY A 101 -30.01 6.14 8.67
CA GLY A 101 -29.66 7.19 7.71
C GLY A 101 -28.65 6.73 6.66
N TYR A 102 -27.91 5.67 6.92
CA TYR A 102 -27.02 5.10 5.90
C TYR A 102 -27.80 4.22 4.91
N PRO A 103 -27.52 4.29 3.60
CA PRO A 103 -28.26 3.52 2.58
C PRO A 103 -28.31 2.00 2.86
N CYS A 104 -27.26 1.42 3.42
CA CYS A 104 -27.17 -0.01 3.75
C CYS A 104 -27.40 -0.29 5.26
N GLY A 105 -27.77 0.74 6.07
CA GLY A 105 -27.99 0.63 7.51
C GLY A 105 -26.73 0.66 8.37
N TYR A 106 -25.56 0.94 7.78
CA TYR A 106 -24.27 1.10 8.45
C TYR A 106 -23.35 1.98 7.62
N ARG A 107 -22.36 2.60 8.28
CA ARG A 107 -21.32 3.37 7.61
C ARG A 107 -20.40 2.44 6.83
N CYS A 108 -20.09 2.81 5.58
CA CYS A 108 -19.22 2.03 4.72
C CYS A 108 -18.26 2.94 3.94
N TRP A 109 -17.06 2.44 3.68
CA TRP A 109 -15.98 3.15 3.03
C TRP A 109 -16.40 3.55 1.62
N TRP A 110 -16.43 4.85 1.33
CA TRP A 110 -16.81 5.46 0.05
C TRP A 110 -18.15 4.96 -0.54
N GLY A 111 -19.06 4.48 0.31
CA GLY A 111 -20.35 3.94 -0.12
C GLY A 111 -20.30 2.48 -0.62
N PHE A 112 -19.16 1.80 -0.49
CA PHE A 112 -19.06 0.38 -0.82
C PHE A 112 -19.61 -0.48 0.33
N GLU A 113 -20.82 -1.01 0.15
CA GLU A 113 -21.48 -1.86 1.16
C GLU A 113 -20.67 -3.09 1.58
N THR A 114 -19.74 -3.55 0.74
CA THR A 114 -18.84 -4.66 1.04
C THR A 114 -17.70 -4.29 1.98
N LEU A 115 -17.54 -3.01 2.30
CA LEU A 115 -16.45 -2.46 3.11
C LEU A 115 -17.01 -1.64 4.28
N PRO A 116 -17.62 -2.30 5.32
CA PRO A 116 -18.06 -1.60 6.52
C PRO A 116 -16.89 -0.92 7.22
N GLU A 117 -17.04 0.38 7.42
CA GLU A 117 -16.04 1.24 8.06
C GLU A 117 -16.02 1.00 9.57
N VAL A 118 -14.84 0.98 10.16
CA VAL A 118 -14.71 0.79 11.61
C VAL A 118 -14.64 2.14 12.33
N GLN A 119 -14.91 2.12 13.62
CA GLN A 119 -14.72 3.24 14.53
C GLN A 119 -13.33 3.10 15.19
N GLU A 120 -12.35 3.83 14.70
CA GLU A 120 -10.95 3.75 15.11
C GLU A 120 -10.70 4.28 16.54
N ASP A 121 -11.70 4.89 17.15
CA ASP A 121 -11.72 5.32 18.55
C ASP A 121 -12.38 4.29 19.49
N SER A 122 -13.04 3.26 18.94
CA SER A 122 -13.64 2.18 19.75
C SER A 122 -12.55 1.48 20.58
N PRO A 123 -12.64 1.51 21.94
CA PRO A 123 -11.57 0.97 22.78
C PRO A 123 -11.23 -0.48 22.51
N SER A 124 -12.25 -1.31 22.24
CA SER A 124 -12.06 -2.74 21.94
C SER A 124 -11.43 -2.97 20.56
N TYR A 125 -11.70 -2.10 19.57
CA TYR A 125 -11.02 -2.16 18.28
C TYR A 125 -9.56 -1.73 18.40
N VAL A 126 -9.31 -0.64 19.10
CA VAL A 126 -7.94 -0.16 19.38
C VAL A 126 -7.11 -1.24 20.09
N ASP A 127 -7.68 -1.88 21.11
CA ASP A 127 -7.01 -2.97 21.84
C ASP A 127 -6.77 -4.18 20.93
N PHE A 128 -7.74 -4.53 20.07
CA PHE A 128 -7.58 -5.61 19.10
C PHE A 128 -6.48 -5.34 18.06
N ILE A 129 -6.33 -4.11 17.58
CA ILE A 129 -5.27 -3.76 16.62
C ILE A 129 -3.92 -3.57 17.33
N CYS A 130 -3.89 -2.76 18.41
CA CYS A 130 -2.67 -2.23 19.01
C CYS A 130 -2.28 -2.92 20.32
N GLY A 131 -3.19 -3.67 20.96
CA GLY A 131 -2.95 -4.31 22.25
C GLY A 131 -2.02 -5.52 22.17
N LYS A 132 -1.59 -5.99 23.34
CA LYS A 132 -0.78 -7.20 23.46
C LYS A 132 -1.57 -8.42 22.97
N GLY A 133 -0.99 -9.21 22.06
CA GLY A 133 -1.67 -10.31 21.39
C GLY A 133 -2.66 -9.86 20.30
N GLY A 134 -2.72 -8.57 20.04
CA GLY A 134 -3.50 -7.99 18.95
C GLY A 134 -2.84 -8.19 17.58
N VAL A 135 -3.39 -7.51 16.58
CA VAL A 135 -2.97 -7.71 15.18
C VAL A 135 -1.49 -7.34 14.97
N ILE A 136 -1.09 -6.14 15.42
CA ILE A 136 0.29 -5.64 15.25
C ILE A 136 1.26 -6.54 16.00
N ASP A 137 0.96 -6.87 17.26
CA ASP A 137 1.79 -7.74 18.10
C ASP A 137 1.98 -9.12 17.46
N THR A 138 0.91 -9.71 16.93
CA THR A 138 0.93 -11.01 16.26
C THR A 138 1.87 -11.01 15.05
N TRP A 139 1.68 -10.09 14.11
CA TRP A 139 2.42 -10.12 12.85
C TRP A 139 3.88 -9.67 12.99
N LEU A 140 4.17 -8.71 13.87
CA LEU A 140 5.55 -8.36 14.21
C LEU A 140 6.24 -9.50 14.98
N GLY A 141 5.51 -10.20 15.85
CA GLY A 141 6.00 -11.41 16.54
C GLY A 141 6.30 -12.56 15.57
N LEU A 142 5.58 -12.68 14.45
CA LEU A 142 5.84 -13.64 13.38
C LEU A 142 7.03 -13.25 12.48
N GLY A 143 7.58 -12.03 12.63
CA GLY A 143 8.81 -11.61 11.97
C GLY A 143 8.62 -10.46 10.95
N ALA A 144 7.44 -9.88 10.83
CA ALA A 144 7.27 -8.66 10.03
C ALA A 144 8.16 -7.52 10.56
N SER A 145 8.58 -6.63 9.67
CA SER A 145 9.46 -5.51 9.99
C SER A 145 8.73 -4.16 10.03
N GLY A 146 7.41 -4.17 9.88
CA GLY A 146 6.60 -2.97 9.94
C GLY A 146 5.32 -3.08 9.14
N PHE A 147 4.63 -1.93 9.02
CA PHE A 147 3.37 -1.81 8.30
C PHE A 147 3.37 -0.60 7.37
N ARG A 148 2.69 -0.74 6.25
CA ARG A 148 2.15 0.37 5.46
C ARG A 148 0.68 0.50 5.84
N LEU A 149 0.23 1.69 6.20
CA LEU A 149 -1.17 1.97 6.49
C LEU A 149 -1.90 2.33 5.20
N ASP A 150 -2.89 1.52 4.87
CA ASP A 150 -3.87 1.77 3.82
C ASP A 150 -4.69 3.02 4.17
N VAL A 151 -4.93 3.89 3.17
CA VAL A 151 -5.67 5.15 3.31
C VAL A 151 -5.34 5.92 4.61
N ALA A 152 -4.05 6.11 4.88
CA ALA A 152 -3.59 6.74 6.13
C ALA A 152 -4.16 8.15 6.35
N ASP A 153 -4.56 8.83 5.29
CA ASP A 153 -5.21 10.14 5.34
C ASP A 153 -6.67 10.08 5.83
N GLU A 154 -7.27 8.91 5.83
CA GLU A 154 -8.62 8.67 6.39
C GLU A 154 -8.60 8.12 7.83
N LEU A 155 -7.41 7.77 8.37
CA LEU A 155 -7.26 7.35 9.76
C LEU A 155 -7.05 8.57 10.67
N PRO A 156 -7.70 8.68 11.85
CA PRO A 156 -7.43 9.74 12.81
C PRO A 156 -5.98 9.73 13.30
N ASP A 157 -5.36 10.91 13.50
CA ASP A 157 -3.98 11.02 14.00
C ASP A 157 -3.79 10.28 15.33
N SER A 158 -4.77 10.37 16.23
CA SER A 158 -4.75 9.65 17.51
C SER A 158 -4.72 8.13 17.39
N PHE A 159 -5.28 7.56 16.31
CA PHE A 159 -5.21 6.14 16.04
C PHE A 159 -3.84 5.77 15.44
N ILE A 160 -3.33 6.58 14.50
CA ILE A 160 -1.99 6.39 13.93
C ILE A 160 -0.91 6.43 15.04
N GLU A 161 -1.04 7.33 16.03
CA GLU A 161 -0.14 7.39 17.20
C GLU A 161 -0.14 6.10 18.02
N LYS A 162 -1.33 5.51 18.24
CA LYS A 162 -1.46 4.23 18.94
C LYS A 162 -0.86 3.07 18.14
N ILE A 163 -1.09 3.05 16.83
CA ILE A 163 -0.45 2.09 15.92
C ILE A 163 1.07 2.24 16.00
N ARG A 164 1.59 3.48 15.92
CA ARG A 164 3.03 3.73 16.07
C ARG A 164 3.57 3.18 17.38
N ALA A 165 2.92 3.47 18.49
CA ALA A 165 3.36 2.99 19.80
C ALA A 165 3.43 1.46 19.84
N ALA A 166 2.42 0.76 19.29
CA ALA A 166 2.40 -0.69 19.19
C ALA A 166 3.52 -1.23 18.28
N VAL A 167 3.75 -0.60 17.12
CA VAL A 167 4.82 -0.99 16.18
C VAL A 167 6.20 -0.78 16.83
N LYS A 168 6.46 0.38 17.43
CA LYS A 168 7.76 0.72 18.04
C LYS A 168 8.06 -0.07 19.32
N ALA A 169 7.04 -0.62 19.98
CA ALA A 169 7.26 -1.55 21.10
C ALA A 169 8.01 -2.83 20.69
N HIS A 170 7.99 -3.19 19.41
CA HIS A 170 8.76 -4.31 18.84
C HIS A 170 10.17 -3.93 18.35
N GLY A 171 10.52 -2.66 18.39
CA GLY A 171 11.83 -2.12 17.99
C GLY A 171 11.70 -0.79 17.24
N GLU A 172 12.63 0.12 17.53
CA GLU A 172 12.67 1.44 16.89
C GLU A 172 12.89 1.36 15.35
N ASP A 173 13.49 0.27 14.89
CA ASP A 173 13.74 -0.02 13.47
C ASP A 173 12.53 -0.57 12.72
N LYS A 174 11.40 -0.80 13.41
CA LYS A 174 10.15 -1.22 12.76
C LYS A 174 9.52 -0.04 12.03
N LEU A 175 9.22 -0.22 10.75
CA LEU A 175 8.72 0.85 9.89
C LEU A 175 7.21 1.02 10.02
N LEU A 176 6.75 2.28 10.07
CA LEU A 176 5.36 2.67 9.86
C LEU A 176 5.27 3.65 8.70
N LEU A 177 4.89 3.14 7.53
CA LEU A 177 4.70 3.90 6.30
C LEU A 177 3.22 4.22 6.11
N GLY A 178 2.88 5.40 5.61
CA GLY A 178 1.50 5.77 5.31
C GLY A 178 1.24 5.97 3.82
N GLU A 179 0.05 5.60 3.38
CA GLU A 179 -0.45 6.01 2.07
C GLU A 179 -1.06 7.41 2.20
N VAL A 180 -0.42 8.38 1.56
CA VAL A 180 -0.91 9.76 1.42
C VAL A 180 -0.58 10.22 0.01
N TRP A 181 -1.59 10.65 -0.75
CA TRP A 181 -1.43 10.93 -2.18
C TRP A 181 -0.89 12.33 -2.48
N GLU A 182 -1.06 13.27 -1.55
CA GLU A 182 -0.62 14.65 -1.67
C GLU A 182 0.59 14.92 -0.78
N ASP A 183 0.98 16.19 -0.68
CA ASP A 183 1.95 16.64 0.32
C ASP A 183 1.42 16.39 1.73
N ALA A 184 2.02 15.43 2.42
CA ALA A 184 1.61 15.00 3.75
C ALA A 184 1.75 16.11 4.82
N THR A 185 2.56 17.14 4.57
CA THR A 185 2.77 18.25 5.52
C THR A 185 1.70 19.31 5.42
N THR A 186 1.00 19.39 4.29
CA THR A 186 -0.08 20.36 4.05
C THR A 186 -1.46 19.72 4.03
N LYS A 187 -1.54 18.39 4.09
CA LYS A 187 -2.80 17.67 4.10
C LYS A 187 -3.70 18.10 5.23
N GLU A 188 -4.98 18.36 4.91
CA GLU A 188 -6.04 18.61 5.86
C GLU A 188 -7.07 17.47 5.81
N ALA A 189 -7.47 16.97 6.96
CA ALA A 189 -8.59 16.05 7.14
C ALA A 189 -9.16 16.21 8.55
N PHE A 190 -10.38 15.77 8.78
CA PHE A 190 -11.08 15.92 10.07
C PHE A 190 -11.11 17.37 10.58
N GLY A 191 -11.13 18.34 9.66
CA GLY A 191 -11.17 19.78 10.00
C GLY A 191 -9.86 20.35 10.55
N GLN A 192 -8.74 19.65 10.42
CA GLN A 192 -7.43 20.08 10.89
C GLN A 192 -6.30 19.64 9.95
N ARG A 193 -5.18 20.39 10.02
CA ARG A 193 -3.95 20.00 9.34
C ARG A 193 -3.36 18.77 10.03
N ARG A 194 -2.99 17.79 9.22
CA ARG A 194 -2.47 16.50 9.70
C ARG A 194 -1.05 16.62 10.24
N THR A 195 -0.72 15.74 11.18
CA THR A 195 0.55 15.80 11.93
C THR A 195 1.43 14.57 11.69
N TYR A 196 1.22 13.85 10.59
CA TYR A 196 1.86 12.57 10.26
C TYR A 196 3.35 12.50 10.51
N LEU A 197 4.11 13.51 10.05
CA LEU A 197 5.57 13.51 9.99
C LEU A 197 6.24 14.29 11.14
N ARG A 198 5.51 14.53 12.23
CA ARG A 198 6.04 15.27 13.39
C ARG A 198 6.74 14.40 14.44
N GLY A 199 7.06 13.14 14.12
CA GLY A 199 7.82 12.23 14.98
C GLY A 199 6.96 11.32 15.87
N HIS A 200 5.64 11.53 15.97
CA HIS A 200 4.72 10.71 16.75
C HIS A 200 3.66 9.98 15.90
N GLY A 201 3.62 10.25 14.60
CA GLY A 201 2.76 9.57 13.62
C GLY A 201 3.53 8.56 12.77
N LEU A 202 3.60 8.81 11.46
CA LEU A 202 4.29 7.96 10.50
C LEU A 202 5.81 8.20 10.51
N ASP A 203 6.58 7.17 10.15
CA ASP A 203 8.01 7.36 9.86
C ASP A 203 8.19 8.04 8.50
N ALA A 204 7.35 7.67 7.52
CA ALA A 204 7.37 8.22 6.18
C ALA A 204 6.04 7.97 5.47
N VAL A 205 5.93 8.48 4.25
CA VAL A 205 4.77 8.27 3.36
C VAL A 205 5.20 7.75 2.00
N MET A 206 4.24 7.16 1.27
CA MET A 206 4.37 6.87 -0.15
C MET A 206 4.45 8.19 -0.92
N ASN A 207 5.53 8.41 -1.68
CA ASN A 207 5.84 9.71 -2.28
C ASN A 207 5.17 9.88 -3.66
N TYR A 208 3.84 9.95 -3.67
CA TYR A 208 3.07 10.25 -4.87
C TYR A 208 3.44 11.58 -5.54
N PRO A 209 3.78 12.66 -4.78
CA PRO A 209 4.24 13.91 -5.40
C PRO A 209 5.47 13.72 -6.29
N PHE A 210 6.50 12.96 -5.86
CA PHE A 210 7.68 12.71 -6.68
C PHE A 210 7.36 11.84 -7.91
N ARG A 211 6.48 10.83 -7.74
CA ARG A 211 5.96 10.04 -8.86
C ARG A 211 5.34 10.95 -9.92
N SER A 212 4.42 11.81 -9.51
CA SER A 212 3.71 12.70 -10.43
C SER A 212 4.67 13.65 -11.13
N ALA A 213 5.58 14.30 -10.40
CA ALA A 213 6.60 15.18 -10.97
C ALA A 213 7.50 14.46 -11.99
N THR A 214 7.94 13.23 -11.66
CA THR A 214 8.77 12.40 -12.56
C THR A 214 8.01 12.03 -13.84
N LEU A 215 6.76 11.59 -13.73
CA LEU A 215 5.97 11.24 -14.91
C LEU A 215 5.68 12.45 -15.78
N ASP A 216 5.37 13.60 -15.20
CA ASP A 216 5.16 14.84 -15.94
C ASP A 216 6.44 15.27 -16.68
N TYR A 217 7.60 15.19 -16.05
CA TYR A 217 8.90 15.40 -16.72
C TYR A 217 9.08 14.47 -17.92
N LEU A 218 8.81 13.18 -17.73
CA LEU A 218 8.92 12.19 -18.81
C LEU A 218 7.91 12.42 -19.94
N HIS A 219 6.83 13.11 -19.69
CA HIS A 219 5.83 13.51 -20.69
C HIS A 219 6.15 14.88 -21.34
N GLY A 220 7.24 15.53 -20.94
CA GLY A 220 7.70 16.79 -21.53
C GLY A 220 7.16 18.05 -20.85
N ALA A 221 6.73 17.97 -19.60
CA ALA A 221 6.43 19.15 -18.80
C ALA A 221 7.65 20.04 -18.63
N ASP A 222 7.44 21.34 -18.35
CA ASP A 222 8.52 22.30 -18.13
C ASP A 222 9.41 21.84 -16.97
N THR A 223 10.72 21.87 -17.20
CA THR A 223 11.71 21.39 -16.22
C THR A 223 11.75 22.23 -14.95
N ALA A 224 11.50 23.54 -15.05
CA ALA A 224 11.50 24.43 -13.88
C ALA A 224 10.29 24.10 -12.99
N ASP A 225 9.10 23.93 -13.57
CA ASP A 225 7.88 23.58 -12.83
C ASP A 225 8.03 22.21 -12.12
N VAL A 226 8.66 21.25 -12.78
CA VAL A 226 8.95 19.92 -12.19
C VAL A 226 9.94 20.04 -11.04
N ALA A 227 11.02 20.80 -11.23
CA ALA A 227 12.03 21.04 -10.20
C ALA A 227 11.43 21.74 -8.98
N ASP A 228 10.61 22.76 -9.17
CA ASP A 228 9.97 23.50 -8.10
C ASP A 228 9.06 22.60 -7.25
N ARG A 229 8.29 21.69 -7.87
CA ARG A 229 7.45 20.71 -7.14
C ARG A 229 8.29 19.73 -6.32
N ILE A 230 9.42 19.27 -6.86
CA ILE A 230 10.33 18.37 -6.14
C ILE A 230 10.96 19.12 -4.96
N LEU A 231 11.47 20.33 -5.18
CA LEU A 231 12.07 21.17 -4.15
C LEU A 231 11.08 21.51 -3.05
N GLN A 232 9.82 21.80 -3.38
CA GLN A 232 8.77 22.07 -2.41
C GLN A 232 8.59 20.90 -1.42
N ILE A 233 8.57 19.66 -1.90
CA ILE A 233 8.51 18.49 -1.01
C ILE A 233 9.77 18.35 -0.17
N CYS A 234 10.96 18.57 -0.76
CA CYS A 234 12.22 18.55 -0.03
C CYS A 234 12.27 19.61 1.10
N GLU A 235 11.70 20.78 0.87
CA GLU A 235 11.65 21.86 1.86
C GLU A 235 10.57 21.62 2.93
N ASN A 236 9.44 21.03 2.56
CA ASN A 236 8.31 20.81 3.45
C ASN A 236 8.50 19.62 4.39
N TYR A 237 9.16 18.56 3.94
CA TYR A 237 9.29 17.33 4.72
C TYR A 237 10.45 17.42 5.71
N PRO A 238 10.26 17.01 6.99
CA PRO A 238 11.40 16.78 7.89
C PRO A 238 12.39 15.79 7.28
N ALA A 239 13.70 16.10 7.34
CA ALA A 239 14.72 15.28 6.70
C ALA A 239 14.63 13.78 7.03
N PRO A 240 14.41 13.33 8.30
CA PRO A 240 14.26 11.91 8.60
C PRO A 240 13.07 11.23 7.89
N ALA A 241 11.97 11.96 7.68
CA ALA A 241 10.81 11.43 6.99
C ALA A 241 11.00 11.44 5.47
N LEU A 242 11.67 12.46 4.93
CA LEU A 242 12.03 12.54 3.52
C LEU A 242 13.00 11.42 3.14
N ASP A 243 14.02 11.16 3.96
CA ASP A 243 15.02 10.10 3.74
C ASP A 243 14.42 8.69 3.75
N CYS A 244 13.27 8.52 4.42
CA CYS A 244 12.51 7.27 4.46
C CYS A 244 11.32 7.23 3.51
N ALA A 245 11.00 8.33 2.80
CA ALA A 245 9.86 8.40 1.89
C ALA A 245 9.98 7.37 0.76
N MET A 246 8.90 6.62 0.50
CA MET A 246 8.92 5.59 -0.53
C MET A 246 8.72 6.20 -1.91
N ASN A 247 9.80 6.29 -2.70
CA ASN A 247 9.79 6.77 -4.08
C ASN A 247 9.48 5.63 -5.05
N PHE A 248 8.55 5.82 -5.97
CA PHE A 248 8.13 4.79 -6.92
C PHE A 248 7.62 5.41 -8.23
N LEU A 249 7.53 4.61 -9.30
CA LEU A 249 6.89 5.00 -10.56
C LEU A 249 5.52 4.36 -10.75
N SER A 250 5.29 3.19 -10.17
CA SER A 250 4.02 2.50 -10.20
C SER A 250 3.77 1.71 -8.93
N THR A 251 2.50 1.41 -8.67
CA THR A 251 2.01 0.58 -7.57
C THR A 251 0.85 -0.28 -8.04
N HIS A 252 0.27 -1.04 -7.13
CA HIS A 252 -0.95 -1.81 -7.35
C HIS A 252 -2.20 -0.93 -7.62
N ASP A 253 -2.14 0.39 -7.36
CA ASP A 253 -3.26 1.34 -7.56
C ASP A 253 -3.12 2.18 -8.83
N THR A 254 -1.99 2.08 -9.50
CA THR A 254 -1.69 2.88 -10.70
C THR A 254 -1.42 1.99 -11.90
N GLU A 255 -1.38 2.56 -13.09
CA GLU A 255 -0.85 1.86 -14.26
C GLU A 255 0.61 1.49 -14.01
N ARG A 256 1.08 0.37 -14.60
CA ARG A 256 2.49 0.01 -14.58
C ARG A 256 3.36 1.11 -15.19
N ALA A 257 4.54 1.30 -14.66
CA ALA A 257 5.40 2.43 -15.00
C ALA A 257 5.59 2.59 -16.51
N ILE A 258 5.93 1.54 -17.23
CA ILE A 258 6.12 1.61 -18.68
C ILE A 258 4.83 1.98 -19.43
N THR A 259 3.67 1.52 -18.95
CA THR A 259 2.36 1.86 -19.54
C THR A 259 2.02 3.31 -19.27
N ALA A 260 2.24 3.80 -18.05
CA ALA A 260 2.05 5.21 -17.70
C ALA A 260 2.95 6.14 -18.54
N ILE A 261 4.20 5.73 -18.82
CA ILE A 261 5.19 6.53 -19.54
C ILE A 261 4.97 6.55 -21.05
N ALA A 262 4.55 5.43 -21.65
CA ALA A 262 4.57 5.24 -23.10
C ALA A 262 3.32 4.58 -23.68
N GLY A 263 2.37 4.16 -22.84
CA GLY A 263 1.09 3.62 -23.29
C GLY A 263 0.18 4.71 -23.85
N GLU A 264 -0.83 4.30 -24.63
CA GLU A 264 -1.90 5.20 -25.06
C GLU A 264 -2.71 5.66 -23.84
N PRO A 265 -2.93 6.98 -23.64
CA PRO A 265 -3.68 7.46 -22.47
C PRO A 265 -5.09 6.83 -22.39
N CYS A 266 -5.45 6.34 -21.20
CA CYS A 266 -6.72 5.64 -20.98
C CYS A 266 -7.95 6.56 -21.21
N ASN A 267 -7.87 7.81 -20.75
CA ASN A 267 -8.92 8.84 -20.93
C ASN A 267 -10.34 8.35 -20.57
N GLY A 268 -10.47 7.58 -19.50
CA GLY A 268 -11.75 7.07 -19.03
C GLY A 268 -12.32 5.89 -19.83
N ARG A 269 -11.55 5.32 -20.74
CA ARG A 269 -11.98 4.15 -21.52
C ARG A 269 -12.11 2.91 -20.63
N ASP A 270 -13.00 2.00 -21.05
CA ASP A 270 -13.40 0.84 -20.29
C ASP A 270 -12.31 -0.25 -20.16
N ARG A 271 -12.60 -1.26 -19.35
CA ARG A 271 -11.70 -2.39 -19.14
C ARG A 271 -11.48 -3.24 -20.40
N TYR A 272 -12.47 -3.31 -21.29
CA TYR A 272 -12.31 -4.04 -22.55
C TYR A 272 -11.26 -3.36 -23.43
N TRP A 273 -11.34 -2.04 -23.58
CA TRP A 273 -10.32 -1.27 -24.30
C TRP A 273 -8.93 -1.46 -23.66
N GLN A 274 -8.81 -1.32 -22.34
CA GLN A 274 -7.55 -1.47 -21.61
C GLN A 274 -6.94 -2.88 -21.82
N SER A 275 -7.75 -3.94 -21.85
CA SER A 275 -7.30 -5.33 -22.05
C SER A 275 -6.70 -5.60 -23.43
N LYS A 276 -6.93 -4.72 -24.40
CA LYS A 276 -6.48 -4.87 -25.80
C LYS A 276 -5.30 -3.97 -26.14
N ARG A 277 -4.80 -3.19 -25.19
CA ARG A 277 -3.74 -2.21 -25.43
C ARG A 277 -2.41 -2.67 -24.89
N CYS A 278 -1.40 -2.52 -25.74
CA CYS A 278 0.00 -2.66 -25.37
C CYS A 278 0.82 -1.63 -26.17
N ILE A 279 2.00 -1.35 -25.68
CA ILE A 279 2.97 -0.50 -26.38
C ILE A 279 3.43 -1.25 -27.63
N PRO A 280 3.35 -0.65 -28.84
CA PRO A 280 3.81 -1.29 -30.07
C PRO A 280 5.30 -1.66 -29.97
N SER A 281 5.68 -2.82 -30.54
CA SER A 281 7.07 -3.31 -30.51
C SER A 281 8.09 -2.29 -31.03
N GLY A 282 7.74 -1.53 -32.06
CA GLY A 282 8.61 -0.49 -32.58
C GLY A 282 8.83 0.72 -31.66
N GLN A 283 8.01 0.87 -30.60
CA GLN A 283 8.15 1.93 -29.60
C GLN A 283 8.79 1.43 -28.29
N MET A 284 8.96 0.13 -28.12
CA MET A 284 9.43 -0.47 -26.87
C MET A 284 10.81 0.02 -26.45
N ASP A 285 11.76 0.17 -27.40
CA ASP A 285 13.10 0.67 -27.09
C ASP A 285 13.08 2.10 -26.54
N SER A 286 12.22 2.97 -27.09
CA SER A 286 12.04 4.32 -26.58
C SER A 286 11.36 4.31 -25.21
N ALA A 287 10.35 3.46 -25.01
CA ALA A 287 9.65 3.30 -23.75
C ALA A 287 10.61 2.85 -22.63
N ILE A 288 11.46 1.87 -22.90
CA ILE A 288 12.46 1.38 -21.94
C ILE A 288 13.48 2.47 -21.57
N ARG A 289 13.99 3.24 -22.55
CA ARG A 289 14.90 4.36 -22.24
C ARG A 289 14.26 5.42 -21.35
N ARG A 290 12.98 5.74 -21.59
CA ARG A 290 12.23 6.68 -20.76
C ARG A 290 11.97 6.10 -19.35
N LEU A 291 11.66 4.81 -19.26
CA LEU A 291 11.49 4.13 -17.98
C LEU A 291 12.80 4.12 -17.17
N LEU A 292 13.95 3.85 -17.81
CA LEU A 292 15.27 3.94 -17.17
C LEU A 292 15.55 5.35 -16.65
N LEU A 293 15.20 6.38 -17.41
CA LEU A 293 15.34 7.77 -16.96
C LEU A 293 14.47 8.05 -15.73
N GLY A 294 13.24 7.57 -15.73
CA GLY A 294 12.34 7.69 -14.56
C GLY A 294 12.91 6.99 -13.32
N TYR A 295 13.45 5.77 -13.49
CA TYR A 295 14.12 5.08 -12.38
C TYR A 295 15.39 5.82 -11.94
N ALA A 296 16.21 6.34 -12.85
CA ALA A 296 17.36 7.17 -12.48
C ALA A 296 16.94 8.35 -11.61
N MET A 297 15.82 9.02 -11.93
CA MET A 297 15.30 10.11 -11.11
C MET A 297 14.93 9.62 -9.71
N ILE A 298 14.05 8.63 -9.56
CA ILE A 298 13.59 8.19 -8.21
C ILE A 298 14.69 7.53 -7.38
N PHE A 299 15.77 7.03 -7.98
CA PHE A 299 16.93 6.48 -7.29
C PHE A 299 17.92 7.56 -6.82
N THR A 300 17.87 8.76 -7.40
CA THR A 300 18.77 9.88 -7.06
C THR A 300 18.06 10.96 -6.23
N LEU A 301 16.74 10.97 -6.19
CA LEU A 301 15.96 11.85 -5.31
C LEU A 301 16.04 11.37 -3.85
N PRO A 302 15.92 12.27 -2.85
CA PRO A 302 15.84 11.88 -1.44
C PRO A 302 14.73 10.88 -1.20
N GLY A 303 14.97 9.87 -0.38
CA GLY A 303 14.01 8.80 -0.05
C GLY A 303 14.52 7.41 -0.45
N VAL A 304 13.65 6.43 -0.31
CA VAL A 304 13.93 5.02 -0.59
C VAL A 304 13.25 4.60 -1.90
N PRO A 305 14.03 4.23 -2.94
CA PRO A 305 13.45 3.79 -4.21
C PRO A 305 12.72 2.46 -4.04
N CYS A 306 11.53 2.37 -4.63
CA CYS A 306 10.71 1.17 -4.67
C CYS A 306 10.41 0.77 -6.10
N ILE A 307 10.61 -0.50 -6.41
CA ILE A 307 10.28 -1.11 -7.70
C ILE A 307 9.00 -1.90 -7.52
N TYR A 308 7.96 -1.58 -8.29
CA TYR A 308 6.79 -2.43 -8.37
C TYR A 308 7.14 -3.68 -9.18
N TYR A 309 6.84 -4.87 -8.63
CA TYR A 309 7.23 -6.14 -9.26
C TYR A 309 6.84 -6.20 -10.74
N GLY A 310 7.77 -6.63 -11.57
CA GLY A 310 7.61 -6.72 -13.02
C GLY A 310 8.00 -5.47 -13.80
N ASP A 311 8.19 -4.31 -13.15
CA ASP A 311 8.71 -3.13 -13.84
C ASP A 311 10.16 -3.37 -14.31
N GLU A 312 10.94 -4.17 -13.57
CA GLU A 312 12.31 -4.56 -13.92
C GLU A 312 12.42 -5.46 -15.16
N ILE A 313 11.29 -5.96 -15.65
CA ILE A 313 11.17 -6.72 -16.90
C ILE A 313 10.15 -6.06 -17.86
N ALA A 314 9.86 -4.78 -17.67
CA ALA A 314 8.98 -3.97 -18.51
C ALA A 314 7.56 -4.53 -18.67
N MET A 315 7.00 -5.18 -17.63
CA MET A 315 5.61 -5.63 -17.65
C MET A 315 4.68 -4.45 -17.87
N GLN A 316 3.72 -4.63 -18.78
CA GLN A 316 2.71 -3.64 -19.12
C GLN A 316 1.39 -3.92 -18.40
N GLY A 317 0.60 -2.90 -18.15
CA GLY A 317 -0.74 -3.03 -17.62
C GLY A 317 -1.32 -1.67 -17.25
N TYR A 318 -2.56 -1.45 -17.63
CA TYR A 318 -3.38 -0.34 -17.14
C TYR A 318 -3.78 -0.60 -15.70
N ARG A 319 -4.69 0.20 -15.14
CA ARG A 319 -5.16 0.03 -13.75
C ARG A 319 -5.79 -1.33 -13.51
N ASP A 320 -6.04 -1.63 -12.25
CA ASP A 320 -6.65 -2.88 -11.79
C ASP A 320 -7.79 -3.36 -12.73
N PRO A 321 -7.75 -4.65 -13.20
CA PRO A 321 -6.87 -5.74 -12.75
C PRO A 321 -5.56 -5.90 -13.56
N PHE A 322 -5.31 -5.09 -14.56
CA PHE A 322 -4.24 -5.32 -15.56
C PHE A 322 -2.84 -5.05 -15.02
N ASN A 323 -2.70 -4.12 -14.06
CA ASN A 323 -1.43 -3.85 -13.37
C ASN A 323 -1.05 -4.97 -12.38
N ARG A 324 -1.99 -5.85 -12.00
CA ARG A 324 -1.80 -6.92 -11.00
C ARG A 324 -1.62 -8.30 -11.62
N ALA A 325 -1.22 -8.37 -12.89
CA ALA A 325 -0.90 -9.64 -13.56
C ALA A 325 0.23 -10.38 -12.82
N PHE A 326 0.22 -11.71 -12.87
CA PHE A 326 1.31 -12.52 -12.33
C PHE A 326 2.65 -12.16 -12.97
N PHE A 327 3.72 -12.28 -12.17
CA PHE A 327 5.07 -12.04 -12.67
C PHE A 327 5.41 -13.03 -13.81
N ASP A 328 5.89 -12.48 -14.92
CA ASP A 328 6.28 -13.29 -16.07
C ASP A 328 7.71 -13.85 -15.92
N TRP A 329 7.82 -15.00 -15.31
CA TRP A 329 9.09 -15.71 -15.14
C TRP A 329 9.75 -16.15 -16.45
N ASN A 330 9.02 -16.18 -17.56
CA ASN A 330 9.52 -16.53 -18.89
C ASN A 330 9.93 -15.31 -19.72
N SER A 331 9.81 -14.10 -19.17
CA SER A 331 10.19 -12.89 -19.88
C SER A 331 11.66 -12.93 -20.29
N THR A 332 11.93 -12.62 -21.57
CA THR A 332 13.27 -12.45 -22.11
C THR A 332 13.77 -10.99 -21.99
N GLU A 333 12.92 -10.08 -21.53
CA GLU A 333 13.31 -8.68 -21.35
C GLU A 333 14.20 -8.54 -20.11
N GLN A 334 15.45 -8.15 -20.34
CA GLN A 334 16.47 -8.05 -19.30
C GLN A 334 17.15 -6.67 -19.27
N ARG A 335 16.79 -5.76 -20.18
CA ARG A 335 17.49 -4.47 -20.35
C ARG A 335 17.37 -3.54 -19.16
N LEU A 336 16.31 -3.68 -18.39
CA LEU A 336 16.08 -2.86 -17.19
C LEU A 336 16.76 -3.43 -15.96
N ARG A 337 16.87 -4.77 -15.87
CA ARG A 337 17.35 -5.45 -14.68
C ARG A 337 18.77 -5.08 -14.27
N GLY A 338 19.66 -4.97 -15.22
CA GLY A 338 21.05 -4.55 -14.94
C GLY A 338 21.15 -3.14 -14.39
N PRO A 339 20.63 -2.11 -15.09
CA PRO A 339 20.63 -0.73 -14.62
C PRO A 339 19.87 -0.50 -13.30
N ILE A 340 18.78 -1.22 -13.05
CA ILE A 340 18.00 -1.10 -11.81
C ILE A 340 18.73 -1.73 -10.61
N LYS A 341 19.55 -2.75 -10.84
CA LYS A 341 20.29 -3.47 -9.81
C LYS A 341 21.42 -2.65 -9.16
N THR A 342 21.90 -1.64 -9.83
CA THR A 342 23.04 -0.83 -9.35
C THR A 342 22.62 0.27 -8.41
#